data_094b1056514525636b7c94d8038047fa
#
_entry.id   094b1056514525636b7c94d8038047fa
#
_cell.length_a   1.000
_cell.length_b   1.000
_cell.length_c   1.000
_cell.angle_alpha   90.00
_cell.angle_beta   90.00
_cell.angle_gamma   90.00
#
_symmetry.space_group_name_H-M   'P 1'
#
loop_
_entity.id
_entity.type
_entity.pdbx_description
1 polymer ?
#
loop_
_entity_poly.entity_id
_entity_poly.type
_entity_poly.pdbx_seq_one_letter_code
_entity_poly.pdbx_strand_id
1 'polypeptide(L)'
;MLTDGATLTRAIHYPAMEQAPGEQHVWAGEHADINLITALPRATAAGLQLKTLDGEWSDVAPPEGSAIINTGLMLERLSNGMIPPGIHRVVSGEGQQGDRYSVVQFAHPTPWTILAPMPSTVTAEHPLRYSAIAASDALDKVLYEINLVEDGRRVDADD
;
A
#
# COMPACT_ATOMS: atom_id res chain seq x y z
N MET A 1 -14.35 -13.28 1.48
CA MET A 1 -12.98 -12.82 1.22
C MET A 1 -12.49 -11.82 2.26
N LEU A 2 -13.20 -10.77 2.62
CA LEU A 2 -12.76 -9.77 3.60
C LEU A 2 -13.28 -9.96 5.03
N THR A 3 -14.41 -10.66 5.22
CA THR A 3 -15.14 -10.74 6.51
C THR A 3 -14.29 -11.25 7.66
N ASP A 4 -13.42 -12.22 7.41
CA ASP A 4 -12.50 -12.81 8.39
C ASP A 4 -11.03 -12.59 7.98
N GLY A 5 -10.78 -11.53 7.21
CA GLY A 5 -9.45 -11.14 6.77
C GLY A 5 -8.66 -10.46 7.89
N ALA A 6 -7.34 -10.44 7.76
CA ALA A 6 -6.43 -9.74 8.67
C ALA A 6 -6.49 -8.21 8.46
N THR A 7 -7.72 -7.65 8.40
CA THR A 7 -7.92 -6.21 8.26
C THR A 7 -7.37 -5.50 9.49
N LEU A 8 -6.48 -4.54 9.27
CA LEU A 8 -5.77 -3.81 10.29
C LEU A 8 -6.13 -2.33 10.22
N THR A 9 -6.54 -1.76 11.36
CA THR A 9 -6.65 -0.30 11.51
C THR A 9 -5.43 0.21 12.27
N ARG A 10 -4.75 1.21 11.72
CA ARG A 10 -3.53 1.79 12.25
C ARG A 10 -3.71 3.28 12.46
N ALA A 11 -3.50 3.74 13.70
CA ALA A 11 -3.35 5.15 14.01
C ALA A 11 -1.85 5.49 14.00
N ILE A 12 -1.47 6.53 13.27
CA ILE A 12 -0.08 6.92 13.08
C ILE A 12 0.10 8.36 13.55
N HIS A 13 1.11 8.56 14.38
CA HIS A 13 1.59 9.87 14.81
C HIS A 13 2.92 10.16 14.14
N TYR A 14 2.98 11.26 13.45
CA TYR A 14 4.19 11.84 12.86
C TYR A 14 4.52 13.10 13.67
N PRO A 15 5.56 13.06 14.53
CA PRO A 15 5.90 14.20 15.38
C PRO A 15 6.37 15.40 14.57
N ALA A 16 6.12 16.59 15.11
CA ALA A 16 6.67 17.83 14.56
C ALA A 16 8.19 17.75 14.50
N MET A 17 8.78 18.27 13.44
CA MET A 17 10.22 18.39 13.33
C MET A 17 10.67 19.78 13.78
N GLU A 18 11.61 19.86 14.72
CA GLU A 18 12.15 21.12 15.24
C GLU A 18 12.93 21.91 14.19
N GLN A 19 13.45 21.22 13.18
CA GLN A 19 14.14 21.81 12.03
C GLN A 19 13.44 21.34 10.75
N ALA A 20 13.37 22.23 9.75
CA ALA A 20 12.92 21.83 8.43
C ALA A 20 13.74 20.61 7.97
N PRO A 21 13.10 19.48 7.67
CA PRO A 21 13.84 18.31 7.23
C PRO A 21 14.57 18.67 5.93
N GLY A 22 15.83 18.24 5.82
CA GLY A 22 16.50 18.26 4.53
C GLY A 22 15.68 17.48 3.52
N GLU A 23 15.86 17.72 2.24
CA GLU A 23 15.09 17.08 1.13
C GLU A 23 15.00 15.54 1.20
N GLN A 24 15.84 14.92 2.02
CA GLN A 24 15.91 13.46 2.22
C GLN A 24 15.10 12.93 3.41
N HIS A 25 14.50 13.78 4.23
CA HIS A 25 13.73 13.33 5.39
C HIS A 25 12.25 13.20 5.02
N VAL A 26 11.80 11.95 4.95
CA VAL A 26 10.40 11.59 4.74
C VAL A 26 9.86 10.86 5.98
N TRP A 27 8.61 11.10 6.36
CA TRP A 27 7.97 10.35 7.45
C TRP A 27 7.69 8.90 7.07
N ALA A 28 7.34 8.66 5.80
CA ALA A 28 7.27 7.32 5.22
C ALA A 28 7.84 7.37 3.80
N GLY A 29 8.82 6.52 3.53
CA GLY A 29 9.45 6.40 2.21
C GLY A 29 8.50 5.89 1.14
N GLU A 30 8.95 5.95 -0.11
CA GLU A 30 8.22 5.39 -1.26
C GLU A 30 7.92 3.90 -1.05
N HIS A 31 6.64 3.52 -1.16
CA HIS A 31 6.22 2.13 -1.04
C HIS A 31 4.84 1.90 -1.70
N ALA A 32 4.53 0.63 -1.91
CA ALA A 32 3.18 0.14 -2.19
C ALA A 32 2.62 -0.54 -0.93
N ASP A 33 1.32 -0.45 -0.72
CA ASP A 33 0.65 -1.26 0.29
C ASP A 33 0.56 -2.73 -0.15
N ILE A 34 0.72 -3.65 0.80
CA ILE A 34 0.73 -5.10 0.52
C ILE A 34 -0.68 -5.64 0.25
N ASN A 35 -1.68 -5.07 0.91
CA ASN A 35 -3.07 -5.51 0.97
C ASN A 35 -3.85 -5.38 -0.35
N LEU A 36 -5.18 -5.56 -0.30
CA LEU A 36 -6.06 -5.31 -1.45
C LEU A 36 -6.25 -3.82 -1.68
N ILE A 37 -6.80 -3.15 -0.68
CA ILE A 37 -7.08 -1.71 -0.71
C ILE A 37 -6.82 -1.12 0.67
N THR A 38 -6.36 0.11 0.68
CA THR A 38 -6.21 0.91 1.89
C THR A 38 -7.23 2.05 1.89
N ALA A 39 -7.93 2.23 2.98
CA ALA A 39 -8.78 3.38 3.18
C ALA A 39 -8.11 4.35 4.17
N LEU A 40 -7.96 5.61 3.76
CA LEU A 40 -7.52 6.72 4.60
C LEU A 40 -8.67 7.72 4.75
N PRO A 41 -9.52 7.58 5.79
CA PRO A 41 -10.65 8.46 6.00
C PRO A 41 -10.22 9.88 6.34
N ARG A 42 -9.12 10.05 7.07
CA ARG A 42 -8.66 11.35 7.54
C ARG A 42 -7.17 11.38 7.86
N ALA A 43 -6.55 12.52 7.56
CA ALA A 43 -5.29 12.95 8.14
C ALA A 43 -5.45 14.39 8.64
N THR A 44 -4.71 14.78 9.70
CA THR A 44 -4.83 16.11 10.31
C THR A 44 -4.05 17.18 9.57
N ALA A 45 -3.13 16.78 8.68
CA ALA A 45 -2.33 17.68 7.86
C ALA A 45 -2.01 17.02 6.51
N ALA A 46 -1.58 17.82 5.55
CA ALA A 46 -1.09 17.41 4.24
C ALA A 46 0.16 16.50 4.32
N GLY A 47 0.76 16.19 3.20
CA GLY A 47 2.03 15.46 3.10
C GLY A 47 1.93 14.07 2.48
N LEU A 48 0.72 13.54 2.21
CA LEU A 48 0.59 12.35 1.38
C LEU A 48 0.84 12.73 -0.07
N GLN A 49 1.76 12.02 -0.71
CA GLN A 49 2.06 12.16 -2.14
C GLN A 49 1.90 10.82 -2.84
N LEU A 50 1.33 10.86 -4.04
CA LEU A 50 1.16 9.73 -4.93
C LEU A 50 2.13 9.87 -6.11
N LYS A 51 2.76 8.77 -6.50
CA LYS A 51 3.59 8.70 -7.71
C LYS A 51 2.69 8.50 -8.92
N THR A 52 2.77 9.42 -9.87
CA THR A 52 2.03 9.32 -11.14
C THR A 52 2.65 8.25 -12.05
N LEU A 53 1.94 7.87 -13.12
CA LEU A 53 2.46 6.91 -14.10
C LEU A 53 3.71 7.42 -14.83
N ASP A 54 3.88 8.74 -14.91
CA ASP A 54 5.07 9.38 -15.50
C ASP A 54 6.25 9.45 -14.52
N GLY A 55 6.06 8.95 -13.27
CA GLY A 55 7.09 8.90 -12.24
C GLY A 55 7.19 10.15 -11.36
N GLU A 56 6.35 11.17 -11.59
CA GLU A 56 6.33 12.41 -10.82
C GLU A 56 5.53 12.26 -9.51
N TRP A 57 5.85 13.07 -8.52
CA TRP A 57 5.12 13.11 -7.26
C TRP A 57 4.02 14.17 -7.28
N SER A 58 2.81 13.77 -6.92
CA SER A 58 1.64 14.65 -6.81
C SER A 58 1.08 14.64 -5.40
N ASP A 59 0.81 15.81 -4.85
CA ASP A 59 0.16 15.96 -3.56
C ASP A 59 -1.28 15.46 -3.63
N VAL A 60 -1.70 14.72 -2.58
CA VAL A 60 -3.07 14.22 -2.46
C VAL A 60 -3.87 15.14 -1.54
N ALA A 61 -4.82 15.86 -2.12
CA ALA A 61 -5.70 16.79 -1.42
C ALA A 61 -7.18 16.41 -1.66
N PRO A 62 -7.74 15.43 -0.89
CA PRO A 62 -9.10 15.01 -1.09
C PRO A 62 -10.09 16.10 -0.65
N PRO A 63 -11.26 16.21 -1.30
CA PRO A 63 -12.33 17.08 -0.85
C PRO A 63 -12.76 16.77 0.60
N GLU A 64 -13.27 17.77 1.30
CA GLU A 64 -13.80 17.58 2.66
C GLU A 64 -14.91 16.51 2.67
N GLY A 65 -14.89 15.64 3.67
CA GLY A 65 -15.83 14.53 3.81
C GLY A 65 -15.53 13.31 2.94
N SER A 66 -14.46 13.34 2.15
CA SER A 66 -14.00 12.22 1.34
C SER A 66 -12.99 11.36 2.08
N ALA A 67 -12.88 10.08 1.67
CA ALA A 67 -11.79 9.20 2.04
C ALA A 67 -10.91 8.92 0.82
N ILE A 68 -9.61 8.77 1.05
CA ILE A 68 -8.67 8.30 0.01
C ILE A 68 -8.72 6.77 0.02
N ILE A 69 -8.89 6.18 -1.16
CA ILE A 69 -8.77 4.73 -1.36
C ILE A 69 -7.55 4.49 -2.23
N ASN A 70 -6.61 3.70 -1.69
CA ASN A 70 -5.40 3.30 -2.39
C ASN A 70 -5.44 1.80 -2.72
N THR A 71 -4.89 1.42 -3.88
CA THR A 71 -4.77 0.04 -4.35
C THR A 71 -3.46 -0.59 -3.88
N GLY A 72 -3.51 -1.86 -3.49
CA GLY A 72 -2.34 -2.59 -3.01
C GLY A 72 -1.90 -3.72 -3.96
N LEU A 73 -0.76 -4.36 -3.60
CA LEU A 73 -0.12 -5.43 -4.38
C LEU A 73 -1.02 -6.66 -4.58
N MET A 74 -1.88 -6.99 -3.59
CA MET A 74 -2.81 -8.11 -3.73
C MET A 74 -3.90 -7.84 -4.77
N LEU A 75 -4.33 -6.59 -4.92
CA LEU A 75 -5.27 -6.20 -5.97
C LEU A 75 -4.60 -6.21 -7.36
N GLU A 76 -3.36 -5.77 -7.46
CA GLU A 76 -2.58 -5.88 -8.68
C GLU A 76 -2.51 -7.34 -9.16
N ARG A 77 -2.21 -8.28 -8.26
CA ARG A 77 -2.18 -9.71 -8.57
C ARG A 77 -3.54 -10.22 -9.05
N LEU A 78 -4.63 -9.89 -8.35
CA LEU A 78 -5.99 -10.31 -8.73
C LEU A 78 -6.44 -9.74 -10.07
N SER A 79 -6.00 -8.53 -10.39
CA SER A 79 -6.30 -7.87 -11.67
C SER A 79 -5.30 -8.24 -12.79
N ASN A 80 -4.42 -9.20 -12.57
CA ASN A 80 -3.34 -9.55 -13.50
C ASN A 80 -2.47 -8.36 -13.91
N GLY A 81 -2.32 -7.36 -13.02
CA GLY A 81 -1.57 -6.13 -13.27
C GLY A 81 -2.34 -5.04 -14.03
N MET A 82 -3.64 -5.22 -14.30
CA MET A 82 -4.46 -4.19 -14.94
C MET A 82 -4.72 -3.01 -14.01
N ILE A 83 -4.75 -3.26 -12.69
CA ILE A 83 -4.87 -2.22 -11.65
C ILE A 83 -3.54 -2.19 -10.92
N PRO A 84 -2.66 -1.22 -11.21
CA PRO A 84 -1.38 -1.11 -10.53
C PRO A 84 -1.56 -0.69 -9.07
N PRO A 85 -0.62 -1.00 -8.17
CA PRO A 85 -0.64 -0.50 -6.81
C PRO A 85 -0.37 1.01 -6.80
N GLY A 86 -1.01 1.72 -5.86
CA GLY A 86 -0.76 3.14 -5.66
C GLY A 86 0.56 3.35 -4.92
N ILE A 87 1.62 3.69 -5.63
CA ILE A 87 2.91 4.03 -5.03
C ILE A 87 2.81 5.39 -4.35
N HIS A 88 3.14 5.45 -3.08
CA HIS A 88 2.97 6.67 -2.30
C HIS A 88 4.07 6.86 -1.26
N ARG A 89 4.15 8.07 -0.72
CA ARG A 89 5.05 8.44 0.39
C ARG A 89 4.39 9.48 1.28
N VAL A 90 4.92 9.68 2.47
CA VAL A 90 4.48 10.75 3.38
C VAL A 90 5.67 11.65 3.67
N VAL A 91 5.56 12.90 3.27
CA VAL A 91 6.57 13.93 3.47
C VAL A 91 6.08 14.99 4.44
N SER A 92 7.00 15.69 5.09
CA SER A 92 6.64 16.90 5.82
C SER A 92 6.39 18.02 4.84
N GLY A 93 5.23 18.69 4.95
CA GLY A 93 4.91 19.85 4.11
C GLY A 93 5.84 21.03 4.41
N GLU A 94 6.08 21.89 3.41
CA GLU A 94 6.78 23.15 3.63
C GLU A 94 6.05 24.00 4.68
N GLY A 95 6.78 24.45 5.71
CA GLY A 95 6.21 25.28 6.78
C GLY A 95 5.29 24.53 7.74
N GLN A 96 5.22 23.20 7.69
CA GLN A 96 4.42 22.42 8.63
C GLN A 96 4.99 22.54 10.04
N GLN A 97 4.29 23.28 10.87
CA GLN A 97 4.56 23.40 12.30
C GLN A 97 3.53 22.56 13.05
N GLY A 98 3.95 21.46 13.64
CA GLY A 98 3.11 20.64 14.47
C GLY A 98 3.00 19.18 14.02
N ASP A 99 2.39 18.39 14.87
CA ASP A 99 2.21 16.95 14.68
C ASP A 99 1.19 16.66 13.58
N ARG A 100 1.44 15.58 12.84
CA ARG A 100 0.47 15.02 11.90
C ARG A 100 -0.02 13.67 12.42
N TYR A 101 -1.32 13.47 12.37
CA TYR A 101 -1.97 12.20 12.71
C TYR A 101 -2.73 11.67 11.50
N SER A 102 -2.74 10.36 11.32
CA SER A 102 -3.59 9.70 10.35
C SER A 102 -4.15 8.40 10.90
N VAL A 103 -5.33 8.02 10.39
CA VAL A 103 -5.93 6.71 10.65
C VAL A 103 -6.09 6.03 9.31
N VAL A 104 -5.52 4.84 9.18
CA VAL A 104 -5.53 4.04 7.95
C VAL A 104 -6.12 2.68 8.23
N GLN A 105 -6.90 2.16 7.31
CA GLN A 105 -7.42 0.81 7.36
C GLN A 105 -6.88 0.01 6.17
N PHE A 106 -6.13 -1.03 6.46
CA PHE A 106 -5.57 -1.96 5.48
C PHE A 106 -6.51 -3.17 5.36
N ALA A 107 -7.23 -3.28 4.26
CA ALA A 107 -8.15 -4.38 4.01
C ALA A 107 -7.40 -5.55 3.37
N HIS A 108 -7.20 -6.60 4.16
CA HIS A 108 -6.62 -7.87 3.71
C HIS A 108 -7.69 -8.91 3.46
N PRO A 109 -7.53 -9.80 2.47
CA PRO A 109 -8.35 -10.99 2.35
C PRO A 109 -8.08 -11.97 3.50
N THR A 110 -8.93 -12.98 3.66
CA THR A 110 -8.65 -14.08 4.57
C THR A 110 -7.34 -14.77 4.19
N PRO A 111 -6.54 -15.27 5.15
CA PRO A 111 -5.22 -15.86 4.89
C PRO A 111 -5.22 -16.97 3.83
N TRP A 112 -6.29 -17.79 3.81
CA TRP A 112 -6.47 -18.91 2.86
C TRP A 112 -7.11 -18.51 1.52
N THR A 113 -7.42 -17.23 1.30
CA THR A 113 -7.90 -16.76 -0.01
C THR A 113 -6.82 -16.94 -1.06
N ILE A 114 -7.17 -17.64 -2.14
CA ILE A 114 -6.24 -17.77 -3.27
C ILE A 114 -6.29 -16.51 -4.13
N LEU A 115 -5.17 -15.85 -4.22
CA LEU A 115 -4.95 -14.70 -5.09
C LEU A 115 -4.52 -15.20 -6.47
N ALA A 116 -5.49 -15.55 -7.29
CA ALA A 116 -5.28 -15.89 -8.69
C ALA A 116 -5.84 -14.77 -9.58
N PRO A 117 -5.20 -14.43 -10.69
CA PRO A 117 -5.75 -13.49 -11.66
C PRO A 117 -7.18 -13.88 -12.06
N MET A 118 -8.08 -12.91 -12.06
CA MET A 118 -9.45 -13.12 -12.51
C MET A 118 -9.45 -13.53 -13.99
N PRO A 119 -10.21 -14.56 -14.41
CA PRO A 119 -10.21 -15.03 -15.80
C PRO A 119 -10.48 -13.92 -16.83
N SER A 120 -11.30 -12.93 -16.47
CA SER A 120 -11.60 -11.78 -17.32
C SER A 120 -10.43 -10.83 -17.58
N THR A 121 -9.37 -10.94 -16.78
CA THR A 121 -8.14 -10.11 -16.91
C THR A 121 -7.02 -10.82 -17.68
N VAL A 122 -7.27 -12.04 -18.14
CA VAL A 122 -6.29 -12.83 -18.91
C VAL A 122 -6.82 -12.99 -20.32
N THR A 123 -6.14 -12.40 -21.30
CA THR A 123 -6.50 -12.44 -22.72
C THR A 123 -5.27 -12.77 -23.57
N ALA A 124 -5.45 -12.90 -24.88
CA ALA A 124 -4.33 -13.08 -25.80
C ALA A 124 -3.38 -11.87 -25.82
N GLU A 125 -3.94 -10.66 -25.69
CA GLU A 125 -3.20 -9.39 -25.66
C GLU A 125 -2.62 -9.09 -24.27
N HIS A 126 -3.21 -9.69 -23.23
CA HIS A 126 -2.78 -9.54 -21.84
C HIS A 126 -2.65 -10.92 -21.17
N PRO A 127 -1.55 -11.64 -21.45
CA PRO A 127 -1.35 -13.00 -20.96
C PRO A 127 -1.19 -13.05 -19.43
N LEU A 128 -1.31 -14.24 -18.85
CA LEU A 128 -1.15 -14.49 -17.43
C LEU A 128 0.21 -13.99 -16.93
N ARG A 129 0.22 -13.13 -15.91
CA ARG A 129 1.43 -12.52 -15.32
C ARG A 129 1.75 -13.04 -13.93
N TYR A 130 0.76 -13.52 -13.19
CA TYR A 130 0.91 -13.93 -11.81
C TYR A 130 0.40 -15.37 -11.61
N SER A 131 1.19 -16.19 -10.93
CA SER A 131 0.74 -17.49 -10.44
C SER A 131 -0.27 -17.32 -9.29
N ALA A 132 -1.07 -18.36 -9.03
CA ALA A 132 -1.95 -18.39 -7.87
C ALA A 132 -1.13 -18.57 -6.59
N ILE A 133 -1.47 -17.80 -5.54
CA ILE A 133 -0.78 -17.86 -4.24
C ILE A 133 -1.81 -17.62 -3.13
N ALA A 134 -1.63 -18.23 -1.95
CA ALA A 134 -2.46 -17.89 -0.80
C ALA A 134 -2.15 -16.46 -0.29
N ALA A 135 -3.16 -15.76 0.23
CA ALA A 135 -2.98 -14.40 0.71
C ALA A 135 -1.98 -14.31 1.88
N SER A 136 -1.94 -15.34 2.75
CA SER A 136 -0.91 -15.46 3.78
C SER A 136 0.49 -15.50 3.19
N ASP A 137 0.70 -16.33 2.18
CA ASP A 137 2.02 -16.52 1.57
C ASP A 137 2.47 -15.27 0.82
N ALA A 138 1.52 -14.59 0.15
CA ALA A 138 1.78 -13.30 -0.49
C ALA A 138 2.19 -12.22 0.52
N LEU A 139 1.56 -12.20 1.70
CA LEU A 139 1.93 -11.30 2.79
C LEU A 139 3.31 -11.63 3.35
N ASP A 140 3.54 -12.90 3.69
CA ASP A 140 4.81 -13.37 4.27
C ASP A 140 5.99 -13.10 3.33
N LYS A 141 5.79 -13.30 2.01
CA LYS A 141 6.80 -12.99 0.99
C LYS A 141 7.24 -11.52 1.04
N VAL A 142 6.30 -10.58 1.05
CA VAL A 142 6.63 -9.15 1.09
C VAL A 142 7.25 -8.76 2.43
N LEU A 143 6.73 -9.28 3.56
CA LEU A 143 7.30 -9.02 4.88
C LEU A 143 8.75 -9.51 5.00
N TYR A 144 9.07 -10.63 4.34
CA TYR A 144 10.44 -11.13 4.23
C TYR A 144 11.32 -10.19 3.38
N GLU A 145 10.84 -9.79 2.20
CA GLU A 145 11.58 -8.89 1.28
C GLU A 145 11.95 -7.56 1.94
N ILE A 146 11.11 -7.05 2.85
CA ILE A 146 11.35 -5.82 3.60
C ILE A 146 12.00 -6.05 4.98
N ASN A 147 12.50 -7.26 5.26
CA ASN A 147 13.19 -7.68 6.49
C ASN A 147 12.37 -7.49 7.78
N LEU A 148 11.05 -7.63 7.73
CA LEU A 148 10.20 -7.60 8.92
C LEU A 148 9.94 -8.98 9.54
N VAL A 149 10.29 -10.07 8.86
CA VAL A 149 10.22 -11.45 9.37
C VAL A 149 11.52 -12.18 9.07
N GLU A 150 11.93 -13.09 9.98
CA GLU A 150 13.12 -13.91 9.82
C GLU A 150 12.89 -15.11 8.89
N ASP A 151 13.97 -15.70 8.38
CA ASP A 151 14.12 -16.67 7.28
C ASP A 151 13.39 -18.04 7.46
N GLY A 152 12.53 -18.21 8.44
CA GLY A 152 11.84 -19.47 8.73
C GLY A 152 10.60 -19.78 7.89
N ARG A 153 10.16 -18.88 7.02
CA ARG A 153 8.93 -18.99 6.23
C ARG A 153 9.14 -18.64 4.75
N ARG A 154 10.26 -19.05 4.21
CA ARG A 154 10.52 -18.83 2.78
C ARG A 154 9.55 -19.66 1.96
N VAL A 155 8.57 -19.03 1.35
CA VAL A 155 7.87 -19.60 0.20
C VAL A 155 8.84 -19.44 -0.97
N ASP A 156 9.32 -20.56 -1.51
CA ASP A 156 10.30 -20.54 -2.60
C ASP A 156 9.80 -19.67 -3.73
N ALA A 157 10.68 -18.77 -4.20
CA ALA A 157 10.34 -17.71 -5.15
C ALA A 157 10.39 -18.20 -6.61
N ASP A 158 10.42 -19.52 -6.81
CA ASP A 158 10.45 -20.15 -8.13
C ASP A 158 9.04 -20.64 -8.47
N ASP A 159 8.23 -19.68 -9.01
CA ASP A 159 7.22 -20.00 -10.05
C ASP A 159 6.64 -18.68 -10.60
#